data_684046354ba68f9bd7602aaf279ee359
#
_entry.id   684046354ba68f9bd7602aaf279ee359
#
_cell.length_a   1.000
_cell.length_b   1.000
_cell.length_c   1.000
_cell.angle_alpha   90.00
_cell.angle_beta   90.00
_cell.angle_gamma   90.00
#
_symmetry.space_group_name_H-M   'P 1'
#
loop_
_entity.id
_entity.type
_entity.pdbx_description
1 polymer ?
#
loop_
_entity_poly.entity_id
_entity_poly.type
_entity_poly.pdbx_seq_one_letter_code
_entity_poly.pdbx_strand_id
1 'polypeptide(L)'
;MTSRRRPRLGGLAAIAALTLALTACGGSGGGTAGGEQKSIKLVVAQYTEGTRPYWDELIKSFEAAHPGKNVDLQVIDWGNLQSQVNTMVQTKQFPDVLNINVFADYAEAGLLYRADEVVSKEVLADFLPSFADNASYDGAQYGLPFVATVNGMYYNKTILEKAGFKKPPATWDEFRAAVKAIKALPGGYVPYGLALGAEAGDYEFGTWMRANGGDWRTGGKWTVNGDRAVETLEFLKTLTQDGYTQPNPGQTNRPDGTWPLFAQGKVGMVYASFGTRAFLDAVDKAGVKYGATTHPTNHGAEPSTHGIQDYLMAFKKDGNQQLVREFLDYFYQADNYAKYLKVEGLLPTTASASTLMRKDPKVSPIVDMVAKARFDPTSQPVWSELRGTVAAELGTAVGPSGDPRAILGKFQQIAERS
;
A
#
# COMPACT_ATOMS: atom_id res chain seq x y z
N MET A 1 17.26 -34.74 60.50
CA MET A 1 16.74 -36.04 60.87
C MET A 1 16.40 -36.76 59.59
N THR A 2 17.20 -37.70 59.30
CA THR A 2 17.00 -39.11 58.91
C THR A 2 16.43 -39.26 57.50
N SER A 3 17.12 -39.75 56.54
CA SER A 3 18.02 -40.86 56.28
C SER A 3 17.38 -41.87 55.31
N ARG A 4 18.10 -42.10 54.15
CA ARG A 4 18.37 -43.42 53.56
C ARG A 4 17.20 -44.18 52.93
N ARG A 5 17.25 -44.85 51.79
CA ARG A 5 18.29 -45.70 51.17
C ARG A 5 17.89 -46.07 49.74
N ARG A 6 18.85 -46.25 48.87
CA ARG A 6 18.79 -47.10 47.67
C ARG A 6 18.87 -48.57 48.06
N PRO A 7 18.47 -49.50 47.23
CA PRO A 7 19.47 -50.37 46.65
C PRO A 7 19.34 -50.67 45.16
N ARG A 8 20.45 -51.18 44.68
CA ARG A 8 20.81 -51.65 43.34
C ARG A 8 20.40 -53.13 43.14
N LEU A 9 20.64 -53.54 41.91
CA LEU A 9 20.85 -54.86 41.27
C LEU A 9 19.75 -55.16 40.25
N GLY A 10 19.96 -55.54 38.99
CA GLY A 10 21.13 -56.13 38.35
C GLY A 10 20.61 -57.18 37.41
N GLY A 11 21.13 -57.23 36.17
CA GLY A 11 21.15 -58.49 35.49
C GLY A 11 20.44 -58.54 34.12
N LEU A 12 21.25 -58.59 33.14
CA LEU A 12 21.58 -59.63 32.16
C LEU A 12 21.08 -59.41 30.74
N ALA A 13 22.05 -59.47 29.88
CA ALA A 13 22.06 -59.34 28.42
C ALA A 13 21.30 -60.45 27.71
N ALA A 14 20.75 -60.14 26.55
CA ALA A 14 20.58 -61.09 25.47
C ALA A 14 20.88 -60.38 24.13
N ILE A 15 21.98 -60.81 23.56
CA ILE A 15 22.48 -60.49 22.21
C ILE A 15 21.67 -61.34 21.24
N ALA A 16 21.01 -60.75 20.26
CA ALA A 16 20.60 -61.42 19.05
C ALA A 16 21.05 -60.59 17.83
N ALA A 17 22.13 -61.09 17.23
CA ALA A 17 22.64 -60.65 15.94
C ALA A 17 21.67 -61.13 14.85
N LEU A 18 21.22 -60.23 13.99
CA LEU A 18 20.65 -60.60 12.68
C LEU A 18 21.33 -59.79 11.59
N THR A 19 21.85 -60.56 10.70
CA THR A 19 22.78 -60.31 9.59
C THR A 19 22.24 -59.34 8.55
N LEU A 20 23.11 -58.43 8.12
CA LEU A 20 22.98 -57.60 6.92
C LEU A 20 22.93 -58.46 5.65
N ALA A 21 22.00 -58.09 4.78
CA ALA A 21 22.11 -58.39 3.34
C ALA A 21 22.32 -57.05 2.61
N LEU A 22 23.56 -56.76 2.25
CA LEU A 22 23.93 -55.75 1.29
C LEU A 22 23.56 -56.29 -0.12
N THR A 23 22.60 -55.65 -0.76
CA THR A 23 22.51 -55.65 -2.24
C THR A 23 22.93 -54.28 -2.74
N ALA A 24 24.18 -54.19 -3.11
CA ALA A 24 24.70 -53.11 -3.96
C ALA A 24 24.18 -53.29 -5.38
N CYS A 25 23.32 -52.36 -5.82
CA CYS A 25 23.18 -52.07 -7.25
C CYS A 25 23.70 -50.69 -7.49
N GLY A 26 24.86 -50.61 -8.08
CA GLY A 26 25.44 -49.40 -8.64
C GLY A 26 24.55 -48.91 -9.78
N GLY A 27 24.21 -47.63 -9.72
CA GLY A 27 23.55 -46.90 -10.77
C GLY A 27 24.12 -45.48 -10.81
N SER A 28 24.75 -45.20 -11.90
CA SER A 28 25.46 -44.00 -12.29
C SER A 28 24.78 -42.69 -11.94
N GLY A 29 25.60 -41.65 -11.67
CA GLY A 29 25.20 -40.29 -11.46
C GLY A 29 24.23 -39.77 -12.53
N GLY A 30 23.11 -39.31 -12.07
CA GLY A 30 22.22 -38.41 -12.75
C GLY A 30 22.00 -37.25 -11.83
N GLY A 31 22.51 -36.07 -12.20
CA GLY A 31 22.13 -34.83 -11.54
C GLY A 31 20.61 -34.74 -11.54
N THR A 32 20.02 -34.63 -10.38
CA THR A 32 18.61 -34.28 -10.25
C THR A 32 18.44 -32.87 -10.80
N ALA A 33 18.08 -32.78 -12.10
CA ALA A 33 17.37 -31.63 -12.59
C ALA A 33 16.15 -31.47 -11.67
N GLY A 34 16.05 -30.36 -10.95
CA GLY A 34 14.93 -30.08 -10.08
C GLY A 34 13.64 -30.23 -10.87
N GLY A 35 12.82 -31.22 -10.53
CA GLY A 35 11.54 -31.43 -11.20
C GLY A 35 10.64 -30.23 -10.97
N GLU A 36 9.83 -29.85 -11.97
CA GLU A 36 8.84 -28.79 -11.80
C GLU A 36 7.95 -29.06 -10.58
N GLN A 37 7.78 -28.02 -9.75
CA GLN A 37 6.84 -28.12 -8.64
C GLN A 37 5.40 -28.23 -9.16
N LYS A 38 4.61 -29.05 -8.49
CA LYS A 38 3.19 -29.22 -8.81
C LYS A 38 2.29 -28.43 -7.86
N SER A 39 2.84 -27.79 -6.85
CA SER A 39 2.10 -26.98 -5.88
C SER A 39 2.90 -25.73 -5.53
N ILE A 40 2.20 -24.59 -5.45
CA ILE A 40 2.75 -23.33 -4.96
C ILE A 40 1.92 -22.82 -3.79
N LYS A 41 2.56 -22.06 -2.89
CA LYS A 41 1.90 -21.38 -1.77
C LYS A 41 1.69 -19.92 -2.12
N LEU A 42 0.42 -19.50 -2.10
CA LEU A 42 -0.02 -18.11 -2.26
C LEU A 42 -0.41 -17.52 -0.90
N VAL A 43 0.23 -16.42 -0.51
CA VAL A 43 -0.12 -15.66 0.70
C VAL A 43 -0.63 -14.29 0.28
N VAL A 44 -1.85 -13.95 0.67
CA VAL A 44 -2.49 -12.67 0.35
C VAL A 44 -3.10 -12.01 1.58
N ALA A 45 -3.15 -10.68 1.56
CA ALA A 45 -3.86 -9.89 2.54
C ALA A 45 -5.38 -10.04 2.38
N GLN A 46 -6.10 -9.98 3.48
CA GLN A 46 -7.55 -9.82 3.48
C GLN A 46 -7.89 -8.34 3.37
N TYR A 47 -8.48 -7.93 2.25
CA TYR A 47 -8.96 -6.55 2.04
C TYR A 47 -10.43 -6.41 2.44
N THR A 48 -11.26 -7.40 2.07
CA THR A 48 -12.69 -7.47 2.42
C THR A 48 -13.09 -8.91 2.75
N GLU A 49 -14.36 -9.11 3.12
CA GLU A 49 -14.94 -10.46 3.26
C GLU A 49 -15.00 -11.21 1.91
N GLY A 50 -14.90 -10.49 0.79
CA GLY A 50 -14.86 -11.07 -0.55
C GLY A 50 -13.52 -11.67 -0.95
N THR A 51 -12.42 -11.34 -0.25
CA THR A 51 -11.07 -11.77 -0.62
C THR A 51 -10.95 -13.29 -0.74
N ARG A 52 -11.25 -14.03 0.32
CA ARG A 52 -11.13 -15.50 0.31
C ARG A 52 -12.04 -16.15 -0.74
N PRO A 53 -13.36 -15.85 -0.81
CA PRO A 53 -14.23 -16.43 -1.83
C PRO A 53 -13.75 -16.23 -3.27
N TYR A 54 -13.21 -15.04 -3.57
CA TYR A 54 -12.66 -14.76 -4.90
C TYR A 54 -11.47 -15.67 -5.23
N TRP A 55 -10.48 -15.74 -4.31
CA TRP A 55 -9.29 -16.56 -4.54
C TRP A 55 -9.64 -18.06 -4.62
N ASP A 56 -10.53 -18.57 -3.77
CA ASP A 56 -10.98 -19.97 -3.82
C ASP A 56 -11.61 -20.29 -5.19
N GLU A 57 -12.44 -19.39 -5.75
CA GLU A 57 -13.03 -19.56 -7.07
C GLU A 57 -11.97 -19.53 -8.20
N LEU A 58 -11.05 -18.55 -8.15
CA LEU A 58 -9.98 -18.41 -9.15
C LEU A 58 -9.07 -19.64 -9.15
N ILE A 59 -8.64 -20.08 -7.98
CA ILE A 59 -7.77 -21.26 -7.81
C ILE A 59 -8.45 -22.50 -8.36
N LYS A 60 -9.70 -22.74 -7.98
CA LYS A 60 -10.48 -23.88 -8.51
C LYS A 60 -10.55 -23.86 -10.05
N SER A 61 -10.74 -22.68 -10.64
CA SER A 61 -10.77 -22.54 -12.10
C SER A 61 -9.41 -22.75 -12.73
N PHE A 62 -8.35 -22.27 -12.11
CA PHE A 62 -6.95 -22.51 -12.54
C PHE A 62 -6.60 -23.99 -12.50
N GLU A 63 -6.88 -24.68 -11.39
CA GLU A 63 -6.57 -26.10 -11.21
C GLU A 63 -7.36 -27.00 -12.19
N ALA A 64 -8.60 -26.62 -12.51
CA ALA A 64 -9.39 -27.31 -13.52
C ALA A 64 -8.79 -27.14 -14.95
N ALA A 65 -8.22 -25.98 -15.25
CA ALA A 65 -7.54 -25.71 -16.51
C ALA A 65 -6.11 -26.32 -16.59
N HIS A 66 -5.50 -26.63 -15.43
CA HIS A 66 -4.13 -27.13 -15.30
C HIS A 66 -4.08 -28.42 -14.44
N PRO A 67 -4.55 -29.57 -14.96
CA PRO A 67 -4.65 -30.80 -14.17
C PRO A 67 -3.31 -31.22 -13.54
N GLY A 68 -3.35 -31.52 -12.24
CA GLY A 68 -2.19 -31.93 -11.45
C GLY A 68 -1.34 -30.77 -10.89
N LYS A 69 -1.77 -29.53 -11.08
CA LYS A 69 -1.19 -28.33 -10.45
C LYS A 69 -2.11 -27.84 -9.33
N ASN A 70 -1.53 -27.37 -8.22
CA ASN A 70 -2.27 -26.92 -7.05
C ASN A 70 -1.75 -25.57 -6.56
N VAL A 71 -2.64 -24.79 -5.93
CA VAL A 71 -2.31 -23.53 -5.26
C VAL A 71 -2.82 -23.56 -3.83
N ASP A 72 -1.90 -23.59 -2.86
CA ASP A 72 -2.22 -23.53 -1.42
C ASP A 72 -2.40 -22.08 -0.99
N LEU A 73 -3.64 -21.69 -0.68
CA LEU A 73 -4.01 -20.32 -0.33
C LEU A 73 -3.96 -20.09 1.18
N GLN A 74 -3.21 -19.07 1.57
CA GLN A 74 -3.29 -18.49 2.91
C GLN A 74 -3.73 -17.02 2.81
N VAL A 75 -4.91 -16.71 3.36
CA VAL A 75 -5.41 -15.33 3.51
C VAL A 75 -5.11 -14.87 4.94
N ILE A 76 -4.46 -13.72 5.08
CA ILE A 76 -4.03 -13.15 6.36
C ILE A 76 -4.68 -11.79 6.53
N ASP A 77 -5.25 -11.54 7.70
CA ASP A 77 -5.74 -10.22 8.08
C ASP A 77 -4.63 -9.17 7.95
N TRP A 78 -4.95 -8.01 7.39
CA TRP A 78 -3.98 -6.95 7.09
C TRP A 78 -3.20 -6.50 8.33
N GLY A 79 -3.85 -6.42 9.49
CA GLY A 79 -3.21 -6.04 10.75
C GLY A 79 -2.15 -7.04 11.24
N ASN A 80 -2.24 -8.30 10.82
CA ASN A 80 -1.33 -9.38 11.20
C ASN A 80 -0.30 -9.72 10.11
N LEU A 81 -0.51 -9.25 8.87
CA LEU A 81 0.28 -9.65 7.71
C LEU A 81 1.77 -9.40 7.90
N GLN A 82 2.18 -8.17 8.28
CA GLN A 82 3.59 -7.82 8.44
C GLN A 82 4.29 -8.70 9.48
N SER A 83 3.64 -8.97 10.61
CA SER A 83 4.18 -9.83 11.67
C SER A 83 4.39 -11.27 11.20
N GLN A 84 3.41 -11.82 10.46
CA GLN A 84 3.53 -13.17 9.92
C GLN A 84 4.59 -13.26 8.82
N VAL A 85 4.66 -12.26 7.94
CA VAL A 85 5.71 -12.18 6.91
C VAL A 85 7.10 -12.10 7.55
N ASN A 86 7.29 -11.28 8.59
CA ASN A 86 8.56 -11.22 9.33
C ASN A 86 8.95 -12.59 9.89
N THR A 87 7.99 -13.36 10.40
CA THR A 87 8.23 -14.73 10.88
C THR A 87 8.65 -15.66 9.73
N MET A 88 7.99 -15.58 8.58
CA MET A 88 8.35 -16.37 7.39
C MET A 88 9.78 -16.04 6.92
N VAL A 89 10.17 -14.76 6.95
CA VAL A 89 11.52 -14.30 6.61
C VAL A 89 12.55 -14.88 7.60
N GLN A 90 12.32 -14.73 8.90
CA GLN A 90 13.23 -15.21 9.95
C GLN A 90 13.42 -16.73 9.91
N THR A 91 12.37 -17.48 9.60
CA THR A 91 12.38 -18.94 9.50
C THR A 91 12.78 -19.45 8.11
N LYS A 92 13.02 -18.55 7.15
CA LYS A 92 13.29 -18.85 5.73
C LYS A 92 12.19 -19.71 5.06
N GLN A 93 10.94 -19.58 5.53
CA GLN A 93 9.77 -20.28 5.00
C GLN A 93 8.93 -19.36 4.13
N PHE A 94 9.55 -18.79 3.11
CA PHE A 94 8.85 -17.90 2.17
C PHE A 94 7.71 -18.62 1.44
N PRO A 95 6.58 -17.94 1.16
CA PRO A 95 5.61 -18.43 0.18
C PRO A 95 6.23 -18.41 -1.23
N ASP A 96 5.54 -18.98 -2.22
CA ASP A 96 5.94 -18.86 -3.62
C ASP A 96 5.51 -17.51 -4.17
N VAL A 97 4.30 -17.07 -3.81
CA VAL A 97 3.76 -15.75 -4.13
C VAL A 97 3.26 -15.08 -2.86
N LEU A 98 3.66 -13.82 -2.66
CA LEU A 98 3.26 -12.99 -1.51
C LEU A 98 2.66 -11.67 -1.99
N ASN A 99 1.51 -11.30 -1.42
CA ASN A 99 0.98 -9.95 -1.50
C ASN A 99 1.35 -9.13 -0.26
N ILE A 100 2.01 -7.99 -0.47
CA ILE A 100 2.28 -6.97 0.54
C ILE A 100 2.67 -5.65 -0.16
N ASN A 101 2.80 -4.55 0.60
CA ASN A 101 3.12 -3.22 0.06
C ASN A 101 4.61 -2.84 0.10
N VAL A 102 5.50 -3.79 0.40
CA VAL A 102 6.96 -3.63 0.40
C VAL A 102 7.61 -4.78 -0.36
N PHE A 103 8.68 -4.51 -1.11
CA PHE A 103 9.38 -5.53 -1.90
C PHE A 103 10.90 -5.29 -1.98
N ALA A 104 11.36 -4.04 -1.79
CA ALA A 104 12.73 -3.64 -2.09
C ALA A 104 13.76 -4.44 -1.28
N ASP A 105 13.52 -4.66 0.01
CA ASP A 105 14.42 -5.43 0.89
C ASP A 105 14.59 -6.88 0.42
N TYR A 106 13.51 -7.49 -0.10
CA TYR A 106 13.56 -8.86 -0.63
C TYR A 106 14.26 -8.91 -1.99
N ALA A 107 14.10 -7.85 -2.81
CA ALA A 107 14.81 -7.72 -4.09
C ALA A 107 16.30 -7.52 -3.86
N GLU A 108 16.69 -6.62 -2.95
CA GLU A 108 18.08 -6.39 -2.53
C GLU A 108 18.75 -7.65 -1.99
N ALA A 109 18.03 -8.43 -1.19
CA ALA A 109 18.50 -9.71 -0.68
C ALA A 109 18.58 -10.83 -1.75
N GLY A 110 18.20 -10.54 -3.01
CA GLY A 110 18.24 -11.52 -4.13
C GLY A 110 17.19 -12.63 -4.04
N LEU A 111 16.17 -12.48 -3.19
CA LEU A 111 15.17 -13.51 -2.90
C LEU A 111 14.05 -13.59 -3.95
N LEU A 112 13.85 -12.54 -4.75
CA LEU A 112 12.74 -12.43 -5.68
C LEU A 112 13.17 -12.76 -7.12
N TYR A 113 12.25 -13.36 -7.87
CA TYR A 113 12.31 -13.32 -9.33
C TYR A 113 12.06 -11.91 -9.84
N ARG A 114 12.67 -11.57 -10.96
CA ARG A 114 12.26 -10.38 -11.71
C ARG A 114 10.90 -10.63 -12.36
N ALA A 115 10.15 -9.56 -12.59
CA ALA A 115 8.82 -9.67 -13.20
C ALA A 115 8.84 -10.39 -14.55
N ASP A 116 9.83 -10.11 -15.41
CA ASP A 116 9.99 -10.74 -16.73
C ASP A 116 10.32 -12.25 -16.68
N GLU A 117 10.70 -12.77 -15.50
CA GLU A 117 10.94 -14.20 -15.28
C GLU A 117 9.65 -14.96 -14.90
N VAL A 118 8.62 -14.26 -14.37
CA VAL A 118 7.43 -14.89 -13.76
C VAL A 118 6.09 -14.39 -14.27
N VAL A 119 6.08 -13.53 -15.29
CA VAL A 119 4.89 -13.22 -16.09
C VAL A 119 5.25 -13.16 -17.57
N SER A 120 4.23 -13.28 -18.42
CA SER A 120 4.37 -13.13 -19.86
C SER A 120 4.72 -11.69 -20.26
N LYS A 121 5.22 -11.52 -21.48
CA LYS A 121 5.50 -10.19 -22.03
C LYS A 121 4.22 -9.35 -22.17
N GLU A 122 3.13 -10.01 -22.45
CA GLU A 122 1.79 -9.41 -22.60
C GLU A 122 1.33 -8.83 -21.26
N VAL A 123 1.43 -9.58 -20.16
CA VAL A 123 1.11 -9.10 -18.79
C VAL A 123 2.06 -7.98 -18.39
N LEU A 124 3.35 -8.12 -18.65
CA LEU A 124 4.35 -7.11 -18.31
C LEU A 124 4.06 -5.78 -19.01
N ALA A 125 3.69 -5.82 -20.30
CA ALA A 125 3.37 -4.64 -21.10
C ALA A 125 2.02 -4.00 -20.73
N ASP A 126 1.13 -4.72 -20.06
CA ASP A 126 -0.19 -4.23 -19.64
C ASP A 126 -0.14 -3.41 -18.35
N PHE A 127 0.93 -3.51 -17.55
CA PHE A 127 1.08 -2.67 -16.36
C PHE A 127 1.18 -1.19 -16.72
N LEU A 128 0.48 -0.34 -15.98
CA LEU A 128 0.60 1.11 -16.13
C LEU A 128 2.03 1.55 -15.79
N PRO A 129 2.69 2.39 -16.63
CA PRO A 129 4.10 2.70 -16.48
C PRO A 129 4.52 3.21 -15.10
N SER A 130 3.76 4.14 -14.51
CA SER A 130 4.06 4.68 -13.16
C SER A 130 4.02 3.62 -12.07
N PHE A 131 3.20 2.57 -12.23
CA PHE A 131 3.10 1.45 -11.29
C PHE A 131 4.24 0.45 -11.49
N ALA A 132 4.63 0.18 -12.73
CA ALA A 132 5.78 -0.65 -13.05
C ALA A 132 7.08 -0.01 -12.55
N ASP A 133 7.25 1.30 -12.76
CA ASP A 133 8.40 2.07 -12.26
C ASP A 133 8.47 2.01 -10.73
N ASN A 134 7.34 2.19 -10.03
CA ASN A 134 7.27 2.11 -8.57
C ASN A 134 7.50 0.69 -8.01
N ALA A 135 7.35 -0.34 -8.85
CA ALA A 135 7.61 -1.75 -8.53
C ALA A 135 9.05 -2.20 -8.89
N SER A 136 9.92 -1.25 -9.24
CA SER A 136 11.29 -1.50 -9.69
C SER A 136 12.32 -1.14 -8.62
N TYR A 137 13.37 -1.95 -8.54
CA TYR A 137 14.54 -1.75 -7.70
C TYR A 137 15.80 -1.95 -8.57
N ASP A 138 16.77 -1.05 -8.47
CA ASP A 138 18.05 -1.09 -9.23
C ASP A 138 17.85 -1.37 -10.75
N GLY A 139 16.88 -0.67 -11.34
CA GLY A 139 16.59 -0.74 -12.78
C GLY A 139 15.85 -1.99 -13.27
N ALA A 140 15.42 -2.89 -12.38
CA ALA A 140 14.63 -4.07 -12.72
C ALA A 140 13.32 -4.11 -11.93
N GLN A 141 12.23 -4.55 -12.55
CA GLN A 141 10.95 -4.72 -11.89
C GLN A 141 10.92 -6.06 -11.13
N TYR A 142 10.62 -6.03 -9.83
CA TYR A 142 10.48 -7.19 -8.95
C TYR A 142 9.07 -7.33 -8.38
N GLY A 143 8.43 -6.20 -8.03
CA GLY A 143 7.03 -6.19 -7.67
C GLY A 143 6.15 -6.28 -8.91
N LEU A 144 5.11 -7.11 -8.85
CA LEU A 144 4.04 -7.09 -9.85
C LEU A 144 2.95 -6.17 -9.32
N PRO A 145 2.62 -5.05 -10.01
CA PRO A 145 1.57 -4.15 -9.59
C PRO A 145 0.26 -4.90 -9.37
N PHE A 146 -0.19 -4.98 -8.11
CA PHE A 146 -1.33 -5.84 -7.76
C PHE A 146 -2.61 -5.06 -7.59
N VAL A 147 -2.64 -4.10 -6.70
CA VAL A 147 -3.79 -3.23 -6.48
C VAL A 147 -3.32 -1.82 -6.17
N ALA A 148 -4.20 -0.86 -6.43
CA ALA A 148 -3.95 0.53 -6.10
C ALA A 148 -5.10 1.14 -5.33
N THR A 149 -4.75 2.13 -4.48
CA THR A 149 -5.65 3.18 -4.06
C THR A 149 -5.03 4.52 -4.43
N VAL A 150 -5.86 5.52 -4.66
CA VAL A 150 -5.38 6.89 -4.86
C VAL A 150 -6.10 7.81 -3.88
N ASN A 151 -5.35 8.76 -3.34
CA ASN A 151 -5.85 9.72 -2.38
C ASN A 151 -5.88 11.11 -2.99
N GLY A 152 -6.84 11.90 -2.55
CA GLY A 152 -6.99 13.27 -2.99
C GLY A 152 -7.92 14.02 -2.05
N MET A 153 -8.57 15.05 -2.56
CA MET A 153 -9.44 15.90 -1.76
C MET A 153 -10.91 15.63 -2.07
N TYR A 154 -11.68 15.28 -1.04
CA TYR A 154 -13.15 15.35 -1.09
C TYR A 154 -13.61 16.71 -0.64
N TYR A 155 -14.70 17.17 -1.23
CA TYR A 155 -15.32 18.45 -0.87
C TYR A 155 -16.84 18.34 -0.72
N ASN A 156 -17.37 19.05 0.27
CA ASN A 156 -18.81 19.14 0.50
C ASN A 156 -19.40 20.22 -0.41
N LYS A 157 -20.17 19.78 -1.44
CA LYS A 157 -20.77 20.68 -2.42
C LYS A 157 -21.68 21.74 -1.76
N THR A 158 -22.47 21.34 -0.77
CA THR A 158 -23.42 22.24 -0.09
C THR A 158 -22.66 23.33 0.69
N ILE A 159 -21.54 23.01 1.36
CA ILE A 159 -20.76 24.00 2.11
C ILE A 159 -20.05 24.94 1.14
N LEU A 160 -19.42 24.40 0.08
CA LEU A 160 -18.75 25.25 -0.93
C LEU A 160 -19.74 26.20 -1.61
N GLU A 161 -20.92 25.72 -2.02
CA GLU A 161 -21.97 26.54 -2.62
C GLU A 161 -22.43 27.67 -1.69
N LYS A 162 -22.67 27.36 -0.39
CA LYS A 162 -22.96 28.39 0.63
C LYS A 162 -21.86 29.43 0.77
N ALA A 163 -20.60 29.01 0.59
CA ALA A 163 -19.44 29.91 0.63
C ALA A 163 -19.20 30.65 -0.71
N GLY A 164 -20.06 30.46 -1.71
CA GLY A 164 -20.00 31.15 -3.01
C GLY A 164 -19.19 30.43 -4.08
N PHE A 165 -18.74 29.19 -3.84
CA PHE A 165 -17.93 28.41 -4.78
C PHE A 165 -18.76 27.35 -5.52
N LYS A 166 -18.82 27.46 -6.84
CA LYS A 166 -19.49 26.46 -7.71
C LYS A 166 -18.61 25.26 -8.06
N LYS A 167 -17.31 25.38 -7.84
CA LYS A 167 -16.28 24.37 -8.13
C LYS A 167 -15.30 24.27 -6.94
N PRO A 168 -14.66 23.13 -6.72
CA PRO A 168 -13.59 23.05 -5.74
C PRO A 168 -12.41 23.94 -6.15
N PRO A 169 -11.62 24.45 -5.19
CA PRO A 169 -10.43 25.25 -5.48
C PRO A 169 -9.39 24.40 -6.21
N ALA A 170 -8.79 24.98 -7.28
CA ALA A 170 -7.75 24.34 -8.08
C ALA A 170 -6.33 24.86 -7.72
N THR A 171 -6.22 26.03 -7.10
CA THR A 171 -4.96 26.64 -6.68
C THR A 171 -4.95 26.96 -5.18
N TRP A 172 -3.76 27.16 -4.62
CA TRP A 172 -3.63 27.57 -3.22
C TRP A 172 -4.34 28.90 -2.92
N ASP A 173 -4.32 29.85 -3.85
CA ASP A 173 -5.02 31.13 -3.65
C ASP A 173 -6.53 30.95 -3.63
N GLU A 174 -7.08 30.13 -4.52
CA GLU A 174 -8.50 29.74 -4.49
C GLU A 174 -8.84 28.99 -3.20
N PHE A 175 -7.93 28.10 -2.75
CA PHE A 175 -8.12 27.35 -1.50
C PHE A 175 -8.13 28.28 -0.29
N ARG A 176 -7.20 29.23 -0.19
CA ARG A 176 -7.20 30.26 0.87
C ARG A 176 -8.49 31.07 0.87
N ALA A 177 -8.97 31.46 -0.30
CA ALA A 177 -10.25 32.17 -0.44
C ALA A 177 -11.43 31.30 0.04
N ALA A 178 -11.44 30.01 -0.34
CA ALA A 178 -12.50 29.07 0.05
C ALA A 178 -12.53 28.81 1.56
N VAL A 179 -11.37 28.52 2.20
CA VAL A 179 -11.32 28.26 3.65
C VAL A 179 -11.72 29.50 4.46
N LYS A 180 -11.35 30.69 4.02
CA LYS A 180 -11.75 31.95 4.62
C LYS A 180 -13.28 32.15 4.53
N ALA A 181 -13.84 31.92 3.35
CA ALA A 181 -15.28 32.06 3.14
C ALA A 181 -16.11 31.06 3.93
N ILE A 182 -15.66 29.77 3.98
CA ILE A 182 -16.32 28.73 4.77
C ILE A 182 -16.27 29.08 6.26
N LYS A 183 -15.15 29.57 6.77
CA LYS A 183 -14.99 29.99 8.18
C LYS A 183 -15.96 31.08 8.57
N ALA A 184 -16.30 31.96 7.62
CA ALA A 184 -17.24 33.07 7.84
C ALA A 184 -18.73 32.65 7.82
N LEU A 185 -19.03 31.42 7.38
CA LEU A 185 -20.41 30.94 7.35
C LEU A 185 -20.96 30.72 8.76
N PRO A 186 -22.25 31.03 9.00
CA PRO A 186 -22.91 30.61 10.22
C PRO A 186 -23.02 29.10 10.33
N GLY A 187 -22.86 28.53 11.53
CA GLY A 187 -23.00 27.09 11.79
C GLY A 187 -21.71 26.37 12.16
N GLY A 188 -20.59 27.12 12.31
CA GLY A 188 -19.35 26.58 12.88
C GLY A 188 -18.68 25.49 12.03
N TYR A 189 -18.74 25.63 10.71
CA TYR A 189 -18.08 24.69 9.80
C TYR A 189 -16.56 24.73 9.97
N VAL A 190 -15.94 23.55 9.82
CA VAL A 190 -14.49 23.38 9.68
C VAL A 190 -14.16 23.52 8.18
N PRO A 191 -13.39 24.52 7.77
CA PRO A 191 -13.05 24.71 6.36
C PRO A 191 -12.31 23.52 5.73
N TYR A 192 -11.28 23.03 6.42
CA TYR A 192 -10.47 21.89 5.99
C TYR A 192 -10.21 20.91 7.13
N GLY A 193 -10.54 19.65 6.92
CA GLY A 193 -10.21 18.56 7.84
C GLY A 193 -8.77 18.11 7.60
N LEU A 194 -7.82 18.60 8.39
CA LEU A 194 -6.40 18.30 8.30
C LEU A 194 -6.03 17.14 9.24
N ALA A 195 -5.46 16.05 8.70
CA ALA A 195 -5.10 14.87 9.47
C ALA A 195 -3.59 14.59 9.37
N LEU A 196 -2.81 15.17 10.28
CA LEU A 196 -1.36 14.97 10.39
C LEU A 196 -0.97 14.05 11.56
N GLY A 197 -1.90 13.24 12.05
CA GLY A 197 -1.63 12.17 13.00
C GLY A 197 -0.89 10.99 12.37
N ALA A 198 -0.46 10.05 13.20
CA ALA A 198 0.41 8.94 12.81
C ALA A 198 -0.19 7.96 11.78
N GLU A 199 -1.51 7.97 11.57
CA GLU A 199 -2.16 7.05 10.62
C GLU A 199 -1.87 7.41 9.16
N ALA A 200 -1.82 8.72 8.82
CA ALA A 200 -1.68 9.16 7.43
C ALA A 200 -1.10 10.57 7.26
N GLY A 201 -0.45 11.11 8.27
CA GLY A 201 0.13 12.46 8.19
C GLY A 201 1.22 12.57 7.11
N ASP A 202 2.01 11.52 6.92
CA ASP A 202 2.99 11.38 5.85
C ASP A 202 2.34 11.46 4.47
N TYR A 203 1.23 10.78 4.25
CA TYR A 203 0.50 10.76 2.98
C TYR A 203 -0.15 12.11 2.67
N GLU A 204 -0.82 12.72 3.67
CA GLU A 204 -1.47 14.01 3.47
C GLU A 204 -0.44 15.11 3.22
N PHE A 205 0.63 15.18 4.03
CA PHE A 205 1.72 16.12 3.80
C PHE A 205 2.40 15.92 2.43
N GLY A 206 2.74 14.66 2.08
CA GLY A 206 3.34 14.33 0.79
C GLY A 206 2.46 14.75 -0.40
N THR A 207 1.14 14.62 -0.26
CA THR A 207 0.20 15.07 -1.30
C THR A 207 0.21 16.59 -1.44
N TRP A 208 0.15 17.35 -0.35
CA TRP A 208 0.27 18.80 -0.37
C TRP A 208 1.62 19.29 -0.89
N MET A 209 2.71 18.61 -0.51
CA MET A 209 4.06 18.93 -0.98
C MET A 209 4.19 18.75 -2.49
N ARG A 210 3.66 17.66 -3.06
CA ARG A 210 3.65 17.43 -4.52
C ARG A 210 2.78 18.45 -5.25
N ALA A 211 1.64 18.81 -4.68
CA ALA A 211 0.79 19.87 -5.21
C ALA A 211 1.47 21.25 -5.17
N ASN A 212 2.50 21.43 -4.34
CA ASN A 212 3.37 22.61 -4.28
C ASN A 212 4.64 22.51 -5.15
N GLY A 213 4.77 21.45 -5.96
CA GLY A 213 5.93 21.22 -6.83
C GLY A 213 7.15 20.62 -6.13
N GLY A 214 6.99 20.11 -4.88
CA GLY A 214 8.01 19.36 -4.16
C GLY A 214 7.85 17.86 -4.32
N ASP A 215 8.78 17.10 -3.75
CA ASP A 215 8.68 15.65 -3.57
C ASP A 215 9.66 15.19 -2.48
N TRP A 216 9.51 13.95 -2.02
CA TRP A 216 10.46 13.32 -1.09
C TRP A 216 11.85 13.19 -1.70
N ARG A 217 11.92 12.91 -3.02
CA ARG A 217 13.16 12.82 -3.80
C ARG A 217 13.02 13.55 -5.13
N THR A 218 14.05 14.25 -5.54
CA THR A 218 14.10 14.95 -6.82
C THR A 218 15.48 14.74 -7.47
N GLY A 219 15.52 14.30 -8.72
CA GLY A 219 16.78 14.04 -9.41
C GLY A 219 17.68 13.00 -8.70
N GLY A 220 17.06 11.99 -8.07
CA GLY A 220 17.77 10.94 -7.35
C GLY A 220 18.24 11.30 -5.92
N LYS A 221 18.05 12.55 -5.49
CA LYS A 221 18.44 13.04 -4.16
C LYS A 221 17.23 13.22 -3.25
N TRP A 222 17.41 12.99 -1.96
CA TRP A 222 16.43 13.32 -0.95
C TRP A 222 16.24 14.83 -0.83
N THR A 223 14.98 15.28 -0.83
CA THR A 223 14.58 16.70 -0.78
C THR A 223 13.54 16.95 0.30
N VAL A 224 13.61 16.18 1.38
CA VAL A 224 12.65 16.18 2.49
C VAL A 224 12.57 17.55 3.18
N ASN A 225 13.69 18.27 3.27
CA ASN A 225 13.78 19.64 3.81
C ASN A 225 13.93 20.73 2.73
N GLY A 226 13.63 20.41 1.48
CA GLY A 226 13.68 21.36 0.38
C GLY A 226 12.68 22.51 0.55
N ASP A 227 12.91 23.63 -0.12
CA ASP A 227 12.09 24.84 0.04
C ASP A 227 10.58 24.58 -0.14
N ARG A 228 10.21 23.71 -1.10
CA ARG A 228 8.80 23.34 -1.32
C ARG A 228 8.19 22.56 -0.17
N ALA A 229 8.95 21.66 0.43
CA ALA A 229 8.51 20.90 1.60
C ALA A 229 8.30 21.82 2.80
N VAL A 230 9.26 22.71 3.06
CA VAL A 230 9.18 23.72 4.15
C VAL A 230 7.99 24.64 3.94
N GLU A 231 7.86 25.25 2.75
CA GLU A 231 6.72 26.11 2.39
C GLU A 231 5.38 25.39 2.60
N THR A 232 5.31 24.12 2.25
CA THR A 232 4.08 23.32 2.43
C THR A 232 3.74 23.15 3.91
N LEU A 233 4.71 22.77 4.72
CA LEU A 233 4.45 22.53 6.14
C LEU A 233 4.15 23.83 6.91
N GLU A 234 4.79 24.95 6.50
CA GLU A 234 4.46 26.29 6.98
C GLU A 234 3.04 26.72 6.57
N PHE A 235 2.62 26.40 5.34
CA PHE A 235 1.24 26.62 4.89
C PHE A 235 0.23 25.87 5.74
N LEU A 236 0.44 24.56 5.97
CA LEU A 236 -0.45 23.74 6.80
C LEU A 236 -0.49 24.23 8.26
N LYS A 237 0.65 24.69 8.79
CA LYS A 237 0.70 25.35 10.11
C LYS A 237 -0.12 26.62 10.14
N THR A 238 -0.07 27.46 9.12
CA THR A 238 -0.87 28.69 9.01
C THR A 238 -2.36 28.36 9.00
N LEU A 239 -2.81 27.32 8.29
CA LEU A 239 -4.22 26.89 8.31
C LEU A 239 -4.68 26.53 9.74
N THR A 240 -3.80 25.93 10.53
CA THR A 240 -4.06 25.58 11.91
C THR A 240 -4.15 26.83 12.81
N GLN A 241 -3.19 27.74 12.68
CA GLN A 241 -3.12 28.97 13.48
C GLN A 241 -4.29 29.91 13.19
N ASP A 242 -4.74 29.99 11.95
CA ASP A 242 -5.89 30.81 11.53
C ASP A 242 -7.24 30.15 11.86
N GLY A 243 -7.22 28.94 12.45
CA GLY A 243 -8.42 28.19 12.82
C GLY A 243 -9.25 27.72 11.64
N TYR A 244 -8.60 27.42 10.49
CA TYR A 244 -9.26 26.83 9.32
C TYR A 244 -9.36 25.30 9.37
N THR A 245 -8.80 24.68 10.42
CA THR A 245 -8.87 23.22 10.66
C THR A 245 -9.68 22.92 11.92
N GLN A 246 -9.95 21.64 12.17
CA GLN A 246 -10.41 21.17 13.47
C GLN A 246 -9.29 21.33 14.53
N PRO A 247 -9.60 21.26 15.83
CA PRO A 247 -8.57 21.27 16.87
C PRO A 247 -7.56 20.12 16.73
N ASN A 248 -6.32 20.37 17.12
CA ASN A 248 -5.23 19.38 17.20
C ASN A 248 -4.98 18.56 15.89
N PRO A 249 -4.88 19.19 14.71
CA PRO A 249 -4.68 18.46 13.45
C PRO A 249 -3.43 17.61 13.44
N GLY A 250 -2.38 17.98 14.20
CA GLY A 250 -1.15 17.20 14.33
C GLY A 250 -1.29 15.85 15.05
N GLN A 251 -2.42 15.62 15.74
CA GLN A 251 -2.74 14.36 16.42
C GLN A 251 -4.01 13.71 15.86
N THR A 252 -4.64 14.33 14.88
CA THR A 252 -5.87 13.84 14.29
C THR A 252 -5.56 12.85 13.19
N ASN A 253 -6.19 11.68 13.24
CA ASN A 253 -6.22 10.69 12.18
C ASN A 253 -7.47 10.85 11.30
N ARG A 254 -7.49 10.19 10.15
CA ARG A 254 -8.63 10.24 9.23
C ARG A 254 -9.84 9.45 9.74
N PRO A 255 -9.73 8.15 10.10
CA PRO A 255 -10.89 7.30 10.36
C PRO A 255 -11.70 7.69 11.61
N ASP A 256 -11.05 8.18 12.65
CA ASP A 256 -11.66 8.55 13.93
C ASP A 256 -11.74 10.07 14.15
N GLY A 257 -11.20 10.86 13.21
CA GLY A 257 -11.14 12.31 13.28
C GLY A 257 -11.85 13.03 12.14
N THR A 258 -11.14 13.25 11.01
CA THR A 258 -11.66 14.11 9.93
C THR A 258 -12.80 13.48 9.12
N TRP A 259 -12.79 12.16 8.89
CA TRP A 259 -13.82 11.49 8.11
C TRP A 259 -15.20 11.49 8.79
N PRO A 260 -15.34 11.16 10.09
CA PRO A 260 -16.61 11.31 10.79
C PRO A 260 -17.16 12.74 10.79
N LEU A 261 -16.29 13.74 10.91
CA LEU A 261 -16.70 15.15 10.83
C LEU A 261 -17.21 15.52 9.44
N PHE A 262 -16.57 15.00 8.37
CA PHE A 262 -17.03 15.21 7.01
C PHE A 262 -18.37 14.50 6.76
N ALA A 263 -18.52 13.26 7.20
CA ALA A 263 -19.78 12.52 7.11
C ALA A 263 -20.93 13.19 7.86
N GLN A 264 -20.65 13.92 8.96
CA GLN A 264 -21.63 14.75 9.65
C GLN A 264 -22.00 16.05 8.93
N GLY A 265 -21.40 16.31 7.74
CA GLY A 265 -21.64 17.53 6.98
C GLY A 265 -21.07 18.80 7.62
N LYS A 266 -20.06 18.67 8.49
CA LYS A 266 -19.45 19.79 9.23
C LYS A 266 -18.15 20.30 8.63
N VAL A 267 -17.56 19.57 7.67
CA VAL A 267 -16.27 19.90 7.06
C VAL A 267 -16.46 20.25 5.59
N GLY A 268 -15.80 21.32 5.15
CA GLY A 268 -15.85 21.78 3.76
C GLY A 268 -15.05 20.90 2.81
N MET A 269 -13.82 20.58 3.17
CA MET A 269 -12.90 19.77 2.37
C MET A 269 -12.08 18.85 3.26
N VAL A 270 -11.70 17.66 2.77
CA VAL A 270 -10.95 16.65 3.54
C VAL A 270 -10.09 15.79 2.62
N TYR A 271 -8.92 15.36 3.11
CA TYR A 271 -8.10 14.35 2.47
C TYR A 271 -8.68 12.94 2.70
N ALA A 272 -8.88 12.18 1.63
CA ALA A 272 -9.32 10.80 1.75
C ALA A 272 -8.91 9.96 0.54
N SER A 273 -8.95 8.64 0.72
CA SER A 273 -8.72 7.67 -0.33
C SER A 273 -9.97 7.55 -1.22
N PHE A 274 -9.78 7.62 -2.52
CA PHE A 274 -10.86 7.40 -3.48
C PHE A 274 -11.23 5.92 -3.50
N GLY A 275 -12.50 5.62 -3.18
CA GLY A 275 -13.00 4.27 -3.13
C GLY A 275 -13.02 3.62 -1.74
N THR A 276 -12.56 4.28 -0.68
CA THR A 276 -12.68 3.73 0.69
C THR A 276 -14.14 3.59 1.08
N ARG A 277 -14.65 2.34 1.03
CA ARG A 277 -16.07 2.02 1.25
C ARG A 277 -16.57 2.51 2.60
N ALA A 278 -15.84 2.25 3.67
CA ALA A 278 -16.25 2.67 5.02
C ALA A 278 -16.48 4.19 5.13
N PHE A 279 -15.64 5.00 4.48
CA PHE A 279 -15.81 6.45 4.43
C PHE A 279 -17.02 6.84 3.56
N LEU A 280 -17.10 6.33 2.33
CA LEU A 280 -18.15 6.69 1.38
C LEU A 280 -19.52 6.25 1.86
N ASP A 281 -19.66 5.05 2.41
CA ASP A 281 -20.93 4.53 2.94
C ASP A 281 -21.44 5.40 4.12
N ALA A 282 -20.53 5.90 4.97
CA ALA A 282 -20.90 6.82 6.04
C ALA A 282 -21.37 8.18 5.50
N VAL A 283 -20.71 8.73 4.49
CA VAL A 283 -21.04 9.99 3.82
C VAL A 283 -22.38 9.90 3.09
N ASP A 284 -22.59 8.81 2.34
CA ASP A 284 -23.82 8.54 1.59
C ASP A 284 -25.02 8.34 2.54
N LYS A 285 -24.83 7.56 3.61
CA LYS A 285 -25.85 7.34 4.64
C LYS A 285 -26.31 8.65 5.30
N ALA A 286 -25.38 9.58 5.47
CA ALA A 286 -25.68 10.89 6.03
C ALA A 286 -26.26 11.89 5.03
N GLY A 287 -26.35 11.53 3.73
CA GLY A 287 -26.91 12.38 2.68
C GLY A 287 -26.05 13.58 2.30
N VAL A 288 -24.74 13.54 2.60
CA VAL A 288 -23.80 14.61 2.26
C VAL A 288 -23.55 14.62 0.77
N LYS A 289 -23.81 15.75 0.11
CA LYS A 289 -23.48 15.94 -1.32
C LYS A 289 -22.01 16.28 -1.45
N TYR A 290 -21.22 15.41 -2.06
CA TYR A 290 -19.78 15.58 -2.20
C TYR A 290 -19.30 15.48 -3.64
N GLY A 291 -18.06 15.86 -3.84
CA GLY A 291 -17.26 15.59 -5.03
C GLY A 291 -15.83 15.27 -4.63
N ALA A 292 -15.04 14.75 -5.58
CA ALA A 292 -13.65 14.42 -5.40
C ALA A 292 -12.79 15.16 -6.43
N THR A 293 -11.59 15.55 -6.04
CA THR A 293 -10.63 16.27 -6.89
C THR A 293 -9.19 16.06 -6.40
N THR A 294 -8.21 16.48 -7.20
CA THR A 294 -6.82 16.58 -6.74
C THR A 294 -6.67 17.71 -5.70
N HIS A 295 -5.56 17.73 -4.97
CA HIS A 295 -5.24 18.90 -4.13
C HIS A 295 -5.01 20.14 -4.98
N PRO A 296 -5.34 21.33 -4.43
CA PRO A 296 -5.03 22.60 -5.07
C PRO A 296 -3.52 22.75 -5.30
N THR A 297 -3.14 23.18 -6.49
CA THR A 297 -1.73 23.30 -6.86
C THR A 297 -1.16 24.70 -6.57
N ASN A 298 0.15 24.77 -6.44
CA ASN A 298 0.90 26.04 -6.31
C ASN A 298 2.08 26.03 -7.29
N HIS A 299 2.60 27.21 -7.60
CA HIS A 299 3.77 27.38 -8.49
C HIS A 299 3.66 26.68 -9.85
N GLY A 300 2.44 26.49 -10.37
CA GLY A 300 2.23 25.82 -11.65
C GLY A 300 2.51 24.31 -11.63
N ALA A 301 2.50 23.67 -10.45
CA ALA A 301 2.64 22.23 -10.34
C ALA A 301 1.46 21.51 -11.03
N GLU A 302 1.75 20.38 -11.65
CA GLU A 302 0.71 19.54 -12.27
C GLU A 302 -0.18 18.88 -11.22
N PRO A 303 -1.50 18.87 -11.43
CA PRO A 303 -2.41 18.16 -10.54
C PRO A 303 -2.10 16.67 -10.47
N SER A 304 -1.87 16.17 -9.27
CA SER A 304 -1.58 14.76 -9.02
C SER A 304 -2.42 14.19 -7.88
N THR A 305 -2.49 12.87 -7.81
CA THR A 305 -3.02 12.13 -6.69
C THR A 305 -1.89 11.39 -5.98
N HIS A 306 -2.06 11.11 -4.70
CA HIS A 306 -1.13 10.24 -4.00
C HIS A 306 -1.56 8.78 -4.22
N GLY A 307 -0.70 8.00 -4.88
CA GLY A 307 -0.89 6.57 -5.11
C GLY A 307 -0.34 5.73 -3.97
N ILE A 308 -1.10 4.72 -3.58
CA ILE A 308 -0.64 3.63 -2.72
C ILE A 308 -0.79 2.36 -3.55
N GLN A 309 0.25 1.55 -3.56
CA GLN A 309 0.31 0.33 -4.37
C GLN A 309 0.73 -0.85 -3.50
N ASP A 310 0.02 -1.95 -3.67
CA ASP A 310 0.46 -3.24 -3.17
C ASP A 310 0.95 -4.09 -4.33
N TYR A 311 1.79 -5.06 -4.01
CA TYR A 311 2.48 -5.91 -4.98
C TYR A 311 2.12 -7.37 -4.76
N LEU A 312 2.15 -8.15 -5.84
CA LEU A 312 2.47 -9.57 -5.77
C LEU A 312 3.97 -9.73 -6.01
N MET A 313 4.60 -10.58 -5.23
CA MET A 313 6.02 -10.91 -5.37
C MET A 313 6.18 -12.40 -5.52
N ALA A 314 7.12 -12.82 -6.36
CA ALA A 314 7.45 -14.22 -6.55
C ALA A 314 8.83 -14.53 -5.94
N PHE A 315 8.86 -15.40 -4.93
CA PHE A 315 10.11 -15.83 -4.28
C PHE A 315 10.78 -16.97 -5.07
N LYS A 316 12.10 -16.87 -5.20
CA LYS A 316 12.92 -17.90 -5.83
C LYS A 316 12.94 -19.16 -4.99
N LYS A 317 12.47 -20.27 -5.56
CA LYS A 317 12.57 -21.62 -5.02
C LYS A 317 12.85 -22.62 -6.15
N ASP A 318 13.45 -23.74 -5.79
CA ASP A 318 13.75 -24.77 -6.77
C ASP A 318 12.47 -25.31 -7.45
N GLY A 319 12.41 -25.17 -8.77
CA GLY A 319 11.34 -25.72 -9.61
C GLY A 319 9.99 -25.01 -9.57
N ASN A 320 9.83 -23.87 -8.83
CA ASN A 320 8.53 -23.19 -8.72
C ASN A 320 8.24 -22.19 -9.84
N GLN A 321 9.25 -21.71 -10.55
CA GLN A 321 9.16 -20.58 -11.47
C GLN A 321 8.06 -20.74 -12.53
N GLN A 322 8.00 -21.90 -13.18
CA GLN A 322 7.03 -22.16 -14.24
C GLN A 322 5.59 -22.13 -13.73
N LEU A 323 5.30 -22.80 -12.60
CA LEU A 323 3.96 -22.84 -12.03
C LEU A 323 3.53 -21.47 -11.50
N VAL A 324 4.45 -20.71 -10.88
CA VAL A 324 4.23 -19.31 -10.48
C VAL A 324 3.84 -18.46 -11.69
N ARG A 325 4.58 -18.57 -12.80
CA ARG A 325 4.29 -17.84 -14.03
C ARG A 325 2.91 -18.16 -14.59
N GLU A 326 2.58 -19.44 -14.73
CA GLU A 326 1.27 -19.85 -15.24
C GLU A 326 0.12 -19.34 -14.37
N PHE A 327 0.27 -19.39 -13.05
CA PHE A 327 -0.74 -18.89 -12.12
C PHE A 327 -0.88 -17.36 -12.18
N LEU A 328 0.23 -16.63 -12.24
CA LEU A 328 0.21 -15.17 -12.33
C LEU A 328 -0.34 -14.69 -13.67
N ASP A 329 0.05 -15.32 -14.79
CA ASP A 329 -0.53 -15.00 -16.10
C ASP A 329 -2.05 -15.28 -16.13
N TYR A 330 -2.51 -16.34 -15.46
CA TYR A 330 -3.94 -16.64 -15.34
C TYR A 330 -4.68 -15.59 -14.50
N PHE A 331 -4.09 -15.17 -13.38
CA PHE A 331 -4.68 -14.13 -12.53
C PHE A 331 -4.77 -12.78 -13.26
N TYR A 332 -3.72 -12.36 -13.98
CA TYR A 332 -3.67 -11.08 -14.69
C TYR A 332 -4.46 -11.06 -16.01
N GLN A 333 -5.13 -12.14 -16.40
CA GLN A 333 -6.14 -12.03 -17.45
C GLN A 333 -7.15 -10.95 -17.10
N ALA A 334 -7.46 -10.06 -18.07
CA ALA A 334 -8.21 -8.83 -17.81
C ALA A 334 -9.53 -9.06 -17.05
N ASP A 335 -10.29 -10.10 -17.39
CA ASP A 335 -11.57 -10.41 -16.75
C ASP A 335 -11.39 -10.92 -15.32
N ASN A 336 -10.41 -11.79 -15.07
CA ASN A 336 -10.10 -12.30 -13.73
C ASN A 336 -9.66 -11.16 -12.82
N TYR A 337 -8.70 -10.37 -13.28
CA TYR A 337 -8.15 -9.27 -12.50
C TYR A 337 -9.19 -8.17 -12.26
N ALA A 338 -9.97 -7.76 -13.28
CA ALA A 338 -11.04 -6.77 -13.09
C ALA A 338 -12.14 -7.27 -12.14
N LYS A 339 -12.45 -8.58 -12.14
CA LYS A 339 -13.37 -9.19 -11.18
C LYS A 339 -12.85 -9.07 -9.76
N TYR A 340 -11.57 -9.35 -9.53
CA TYR A 340 -10.91 -9.17 -8.23
C TYR A 340 -11.05 -7.73 -7.72
N LEU A 341 -10.63 -6.76 -8.55
CA LEU A 341 -10.69 -5.34 -8.19
C LEU A 341 -12.11 -4.88 -7.85
N LYS A 342 -13.10 -5.39 -8.57
CA LYS A 342 -14.51 -5.07 -8.31
C LYS A 342 -15.00 -5.65 -6.98
N VAL A 343 -14.58 -6.89 -6.64
CA VAL A 343 -14.92 -7.54 -5.37
C VAL A 343 -14.33 -6.76 -4.20
N GLU A 344 -13.06 -6.33 -4.33
CA GLU A 344 -12.34 -5.64 -3.28
C GLU A 344 -12.63 -4.12 -3.22
N GLY A 345 -13.22 -3.55 -4.27
CA GLY A 345 -13.41 -2.09 -4.39
C GLY A 345 -12.10 -1.34 -4.62
N LEU A 346 -11.10 -2.00 -5.21
CA LEU A 346 -9.76 -1.46 -5.44
C LEU A 346 -9.58 -1.01 -6.90
N LEU A 347 -8.49 -0.30 -7.18
CA LEU A 347 -8.25 0.33 -8.46
C LEU A 347 -7.24 -0.45 -9.32
N PRO A 348 -7.40 -0.40 -10.66
CA PRO A 348 -6.58 -1.18 -11.57
C PRO A 348 -5.17 -0.62 -11.71
N THR A 349 -4.21 -1.53 -11.84
CA THR A 349 -2.80 -1.22 -12.14
C THR A 349 -2.41 -1.62 -13.57
N THR A 350 -3.37 -2.13 -14.35
CA THR A 350 -3.18 -2.53 -15.75
C THR A 350 -4.09 -1.72 -16.70
N ALA A 351 -3.66 -1.55 -17.95
CA ALA A 351 -4.40 -0.82 -18.97
C ALA A 351 -5.69 -1.54 -19.37
N SER A 352 -5.64 -2.88 -19.50
CA SER A 352 -6.79 -3.70 -19.86
C SER A 352 -7.90 -3.67 -18.82
N ALA A 353 -7.56 -3.87 -17.52
CA ALA A 353 -8.53 -3.77 -16.43
C ALA A 353 -9.08 -2.34 -16.27
N SER A 354 -8.22 -1.32 -16.46
CA SER A 354 -8.65 0.09 -16.49
C SER A 354 -9.73 0.32 -17.55
N THR A 355 -9.54 -0.26 -18.74
CA THR A 355 -10.52 -0.17 -19.85
C THR A 355 -11.85 -0.84 -19.49
N LEU A 356 -11.82 -2.00 -18.84
CA LEU A 356 -13.02 -2.68 -18.38
C LEU A 356 -13.75 -1.89 -17.29
N MET A 357 -13.03 -1.35 -16.33
CA MET A 357 -13.60 -0.64 -15.19
C MET A 357 -14.16 0.74 -15.56
N ARG A 358 -13.61 1.40 -16.58
CA ARG A 358 -14.18 2.68 -17.12
C ARG A 358 -15.59 2.55 -17.70
N LYS A 359 -16.07 1.34 -17.96
CA LYS A 359 -17.46 1.12 -18.40
C LYS A 359 -18.48 1.46 -17.30
N ASP A 360 -18.07 1.47 -16.04
CA ASP A 360 -18.91 1.93 -14.93
C ASP A 360 -18.75 3.45 -14.74
N PRO A 361 -19.83 4.24 -14.94
CA PRO A 361 -19.75 5.70 -14.83
C PRO A 361 -19.43 6.21 -13.42
N LYS A 362 -19.61 5.39 -12.38
CA LYS A 362 -19.24 5.73 -11.01
C LYS A 362 -17.75 5.56 -10.76
N VAL A 363 -17.11 4.62 -11.46
CA VAL A 363 -15.70 4.27 -11.30
C VAL A 363 -14.82 5.01 -12.28
N SER A 364 -15.33 5.33 -13.48
CA SER A 364 -14.58 6.00 -14.56
C SER A 364 -13.79 7.23 -14.12
N PRO A 365 -14.36 8.21 -13.38
CA PRO A 365 -13.62 9.40 -12.94
C PRO A 365 -12.46 9.06 -11.99
N ILE A 366 -12.60 7.98 -11.20
CA ILE A 366 -11.57 7.54 -10.25
C ILE A 366 -10.42 6.85 -11.00
N VAL A 367 -10.74 6.04 -12.00
CA VAL A 367 -9.73 5.41 -12.88
C VAL A 367 -8.87 6.46 -13.58
N ASP A 368 -9.46 7.57 -14.01
CA ASP A 368 -8.70 8.68 -14.61
C ASP A 368 -7.76 9.37 -13.61
N MET A 369 -8.08 9.34 -12.32
CA MET A 369 -7.21 9.84 -11.27
C MET A 369 -6.05 8.88 -10.96
N VAL A 370 -6.21 7.57 -11.20
CA VAL A 370 -5.12 6.58 -11.08
C VAL A 370 -3.98 6.93 -12.05
N ALA A 371 -4.29 7.36 -13.25
CA ALA A 371 -3.28 7.77 -14.23
C ALA A 371 -2.43 8.97 -13.79
N LYS A 372 -2.88 9.75 -12.79
CA LYS A 372 -2.18 10.88 -12.19
C LYS A 372 -1.45 10.52 -10.89
N ALA A 373 -1.42 9.23 -10.52
CA ALA A 373 -0.83 8.79 -9.27
C ALA A 373 0.68 9.04 -9.24
N ARG A 374 1.14 9.61 -8.12
CA ARG A 374 2.54 9.73 -7.73
C ARG A 374 2.74 8.98 -6.43
N PHE A 375 3.82 8.24 -6.35
CA PHE A 375 4.10 7.32 -5.26
C PHE A 375 5.16 7.86 -4.32
N ASP A 376 5.15 7.37 -3.10
CA ASP A 376 6.25 7.54 -2.17
C ASP A 376 7.43 6.65 -2.61
N PRO A 377 8.67 6.97 -2.20
CA PRO A 377 9.85 6.27 -2.66
C PRO A 377 10.04 4.91 -1.96
N THR A 378 9.04 4.04 -2.05
CA THR A 378 8.97 2.72 -1.39
C THR A 378 10.05 1.74 -1.87
N SER A 379 10.69 2.02 -3.01
CA SER A 379 11.84 1.28 -3.52
C SER A 379 13.17 1.64 -2.82
N GLN A 380 13.16 2.60 -1.88
CA GLN A 380 14.34 3.00 -1.13
C GLN A 380 14.34 2.34 0.26
N PRO A 381 15.37 1.55 0.62
CA PRO A 381 15.40 0.84 1.92
C PRO A 381 15.19 1.75 3.13
N VAL A 382 15.80 2.96 3.13
CA VAL A 382 15.64 3.94 4.22
C VAL A 382 14.22 4.48 4.35
N TRP A 383 13.36 4.32 3.32
CA TRP A 383 11.99 4.86 3.34
C TRP A 383 11.16 4.33 4.50
N SER A 384 11.31 3.06 4.86
CA SER A 384 10.55 2.47 5.97
C SER A 384 10.84 3.16 7.31
N GLU A 385 12.11 3.42 7.62
CA GLU A 385 12.53 4.15 8.82
C GLU A 385 12.07 5.61 8.76
N LEU A 386 12.33 6.28 7.64
CA LEU A 386 11.95 7.67 7.41
C LEU A 386 10.44 7.86 7.57
N ARG A 387 9.64 7.05 6.90
CA ARG A 387 8.18 7.11 6.97
C ARG A 387 7.66 6.92 8.39
N GLY A 388 8.19 5.94 9.12
CA GLY A 388 7.81 5.70 10.51
C GLY A 388 8.07 6.92 11.40
N THR A 389 9.20 7.60 11.21
CA THR A 389 9.52 8.82 11.96
C THR A 389 8.65 10.00 11.53
N VAL A 390 8.42 10.18 10.23
CA VAL A 390 7.51 11.22 9.70
C VAL A 390 6.11 11.03 10.28
N ALA A 391 5.56 9.82 10.22
CA ALA A 391 4.24 9.51 10.76
C ALA A 391 4.13 9.84 12.26
N ALA A 392 5.15 9.57 13.04
CA ALA A 392 5.15 9.81 14.50
C ALA A 392 5.30 11.29 14.89
N GLU A 393 6.04 12.07 14.12
CA GLU A 393 6.51 13.39 14.59
C GLU A 393 6.05 14.57 13.74
N LEU A 394 5.66 14.39 12.47
CA LEU A 394 5.31 15.46 11.55
C LEU A 394 4.26 16.42 12.13
N GLY A 395 3.23 15.86 12.77
CA GLY A 395 2.13 16.61 13.35
C GLY A 395 2.55 17.63 14.42
N THR A 396 3.71 17.45 15.05
CA THR A 396 4.25 18.41 16.03
C THR A 396 4.59 19.75 15.41
N ALA A 397 4.93 19.76 14.12
CA ALA A 397 5.33 20.97 13.39
C ALA A 397 4.20 22.00 13.24
N VAL A 398 2.93 21.58 13.24
CA VAL A 398 1.77 22.47 13.10
C VAL A 398 1.20 22.94 14.44
N GLY A 399 1.77 22.47 15.55
CA GLY A 399 1.42 22.93 16.90
C GLY A 399 1.89 24.38 17.16
N PRO A 400 1.46 25.02 18.28
CA PRO A 400 1.80 26.41 18.58
C PRO A 400 3.31 26.70 18.60
N SER A 401 4.11 25.79 19.16
CA SER A 401 5.58 25.88 19.23
C SER A 401 6.30 25.07 18.15
N GLY A 402 5.58 24.49 17.20
CA GLY A 402 6.16 23.66 16.15
C GLY A 402 7.12 24.44 15.25
N ASP A 403 8.15 23.79 14.75
CA ASP A 403 9.11 24.35 13.79
C ASP A 403 9.17 23.45 12.55
N PRO A 404 8.48 23.82 11.46
CA PRO A 404 8.50 23.07 10.20
C PRO A 404 9.89 22.80 9.65
N ARG A 405 10.79 23.78 9.72
CA ARG A 405 12.15 23.66 9.18
C ARG A 405 13.01 22.70 10.00
N ALA A 406 12.92 22.79 11.34
CA ALA A 406 13.66 21.90 12.23
C ALA A 406 13.21 20.44 12.09
N ILE A 407 11.92 20.18 12.01
CA ILE A 407 11.36 18.83 11.86
C ILE A 407 11.75 18.21 10.51
N LEU A 408 11.61 18.95 9.42
CA LEU A 408 11.99 18.48 8.08
C LEU A 408 13.51 18.30 7.95
N GLY A 409 14.32 19.13 8.64
CA GLY A 409 15.76 18.96 8.73
C GLY A 409 16.16 17.65 9.42
N LYS A 410 15.45 17.26 10.49
CA LYS A 410 15.63 15.95 11.14
C LYS A 410 15.31 14.79 10.18
N PHE A 411 14.21 14.89 9.45
CA PHE A 411 13.81 13.85 8.48
C PHE A 411 14.80 13.72 7.33
N GLN A 412 15.34 14.84 6.83
CA GLN A 412 16.38 14.84 5.81
C GLN A 412 17.64 14.09 6.29
N GLN A 413 18.07 14.30 7.54
CA GLN A 413 19.22 13.59 8.11
C GLN A 413 18.99 12.07 8.19
N ILE A 414 17.76 11.61 8.43
CA ILE A 414 17.43 10.18 8.39
C ILE A 414 17.52 9.66 6.96
N ALA A 415 16.92 10.40 6.01
CA ALA A 415 16.90 10.03 4.60
C ALA A 415 18.32 9.90 3.98
N GLU A 416 19.29 10.67 4.48
CA GLU A 416 20.69 10.68 4.01
C GLU A 416 21.60 9.64 4.68
N ARG A 417 21.09 8.80 5.57
CA ARG A 417 21.89 7.72 6.21
C ARG A 417 22.10 6.50 5.32
N SER A 418 21.48 6.47 4.14
CA SER A 418 21.52 5.36 3.18
C SER A 418 22.71 5.42 2.24
#